data_6a706c0e4c03b9696ab93bb255354d26
#
_entry.id   6a706c0e4c03b9696ab93bb255354d26
#
_cell.length_a   1.000
_cell.length_b   1.000
_cell.length_c   1.000
_cell.angle_alpha   90.00
_cell.angle_beta   90.00
_cell.angle_gamma   90.00
#
_symmetry.space_group_name_H-M   'P 1'
#
loop_
_entity.id
_entity.type
_entity.pdbx_description
1 polymer ?
#
loop_
_entity_poly.entity_id
_entity_poly.type
_entity_poly.pdbx_seq_one_letter_code
_entity_poly.pdbx_strand_id
1 'polypeptide(L)'
;MNKSPKELFKVSIVRPIKLLFLSPIVFMISLYMALVYGYLYLMFTTFPRVFQGQFDFSDGSVGLAYLGSGMGSFFGLIFCGAVSDQLVVSLTKRNGGEPMPEYRLPAMFAGAILLPIALFMYAWTAQYKVHWILPIIGSAILGAGMFTIFVSYGANTTSPL
;
A
#
# COMPACT_ATOMS: atom_id res chain seq x y z
N MET A 1 9.53 -36.10 11.51
CA MET A 1 8.29 -36.07 12.31
C MET A 1 7.13 -35.75 11.37
N ASN A 2 6.41 -36.79 10.92
CA ASN A 2 5.24 -36.63 10.05
C ASN A 2 4.04 -36.13 10.86
N LYS A 3 3.75 -34.84 10.77
CA LYS A 3 2.49 -34.31 11.32
C LYS A 3 1.35 -34.72 10.37
N SER A 4 0.25 -35.22 10.94
CA SER A 4 -0.94 -35.55 10.17
C SER A 4 -1.43 -34.34 9.36
N PRO A 5 -1.96 -34.50 8.12
CA PRO A 5 -2.50 -33.39 7.32
C PRO A 5 -3.54 -32.55 8.06
N LYS A 6 -4.32 -33.18 8.96
CA LYS A 6 -5.31 -32.47 9.81
C LYS A 6 -4.65 -31.60 10.89
N GLU A 7 -3.53 -32.01 11.45
CA GLU A 7 -2.79 -31.22 12.44
C GLU A 7 -2.07 -30.04 11.76
N LEU A 8 -1.52 -30.25 10.56
CA LEU A 8 -0.94 -29.19 9.75
C LEU A 8 -2.00 -28.12 9.43
N PHE A 9 -3.20 -28.54 9.01
CA PHE A 9 -4.30 -27.64 8.68
C PHE A 9 -4.77 -26.86 9.92
N LYS A 10 -4.92 -27.53 11.06
CA LYS A 10 -5.30 -26.90 12.33
C LYS A 10 -4.26 -25.88 12.80
N VAL A 11 -2.97 -26.20 12.71
CA VAL A 11 -1.89 -25.28 13.08
C VAL A 11 -1.82 -24.09 12.13
N SER A 12 -2.01 -24.31 10.82
CA SER A 12 -1.94 -23.24 9.81
C SER A 12 -3.09 -22.23 9.91
N ILE A 13 -4.26 -22.64 10.40
CA ILE A 13 -5.41 -21.74 10.58
C ILE A 13 -5.46 -21.15 11.99
N VAL A 14 -5.29 -21.99 13.02
CA VAL A 14 -5.45 -21.54 14.41
C VAL A 14 -4.31 -20.63 14.85
N ARG A 15 -3.09 -20.87 14.36
CA ARG A 15 -1.92 -20.09 14.76
C ARG A 15 -1.99 -18.62 14.31
N PRO A 16 -2.33 -18.28 13.04
CA PRO A 16 -2.53 -16.88 12.62
C PRO A 16 -3.68 -16.20 13.36
N ILE A 17 -4.81 -16.90 13.55
CA ILE A 17 -5.97 -16.34 14.28
C ILE A 17 -5.60 -16.07 15.74
N LYS A 18 -4.91 -17.00 16.40
CA LYS A 18 -4.45 -16.81 17.77
C LYS A 18 -3.45 -15.65 17.88
N LEU A 19 -2.51 -15.52 16.94
CA LEU A 19 -1.57 -14.41 16.90
C LEU A 19 -2.28 -13.08 16.65
N LEU A 20 -3.31 -13.06 15.79
CA LEU A 20 -4.09 -11.87 15.51
C LEU A 20 -4.75 -11.30 16.77
N PHE A 21 -5.31 -12.15 17.63
CA PHE A 21 -6.02 -11.69 18.84
C PHE A 21 -5.13 -11.58 20.09
N LEU A 22 -4.03 -12.33 20.17
CA LEU A 22 -3.14 -12.30 21.34
C LEU A 22 -2.03 -11.25 21.21
N SER A 23 -1.64 -10.85 19.99
CA SER A 23 -0.61 -9.86 19.79
C SER A 23 -1.23 -8.52 19.38
N PRO A 24 -1.24 -7.50 20.25
CA PRO A 24 -1.82 -6.20 19.91
C PRO A 24 -1.11 -5.54 18.72
N ILE A 25 0.17 -5.80 18.53
CA ILE A 25 0.94 -5.27 17.39
C ILE A 25 0.43 -5.89 16.08
N VAL A 26 0.26 -7.22 16.03
CA VAL A 26 -0.25 -7.91 14.83
C VAL A 26 -1.67 -7.47 14.53
N PHE A 27 -2.51 -7.31 15.56
CA PHE A 27 -3.88 -6.81 15.41
C PHE A 27 -3.91 -5.41 14.81
N MET A 28 -3.12 -4.48 15.33
CA MET A 28 -3.05 -3.10 14.82
C MET A 28 -2.57 -3.03 13.36
N ILE A 29 -1.55 -3.80 13.01
CA ILE A 29 -1.05 -3.85 11.63
C ILE A 29 -2.11 -4.46 10.69
N SER A 30 -2.79 -5.52 11.11
CA SER A 30 -3.84 -6.16 10.32
C SER A 30 -5.04 -5.24 10.14
N LEU A 31 -5.45 -4.52 11.19
CA LEU A 31 -6.52 -3.53 11.13
C LEU A 31 -6.16 -2.39 10.18
N TYR A 32 -4.93 -1.88 10.28
CA TYR A 32 -4.43 -0.85 9.37
C TYR A 32 -4.48 -1.32 7.90
N MET A 33 -3.99 -2.53 7.62
CA MET A 33 -4.05 -3.11 6.28
C MET A 33 -5.49 -3.29 5.79
N ALA A 34 -6.40 -3.76 6.64
CA ALA A 34 -7.82 -3.92 6.30
C ALA A 34 -8.46 -2.59 5.91
N LEU A 35 -8.16 -1.51 6.65
CA LEU A 35 -8.63 -0.16 6.32
C LEU A 35 -8.07 0.32 4.97
N VAL A 36 -6.77 0.17 4.75
CA VAL A 36 -6.11 0.58 3.49
C VAL A 36 -6.73 -0.14 2.29
N TYR A 37 -6.89 -1.47 2.38
CA TYR A 37 -7.56 -2.25 1.33
C TYR A 37 -9.02 -1.86 1.14
N GLY A 38 -9.76 -1.64 2.22
CA GLY A 38 -11.14 -1.17 2.17
C GLY A 38 -11.29 0.14 1.41
N TYR A 39 -10.44 1.12 1.71
CA TYR A 39 -10.41 2.40 1.00
C TYR A 39 -10.00 2.26 -0.47
N LEU A 40 -9.06 1.39 -0.78
CA LEU A 40 -8.64 1.11 -2.15
C LEU A 40 -9.80 0.52 -2.97
N TYR A 41 -10.53 -0.45 -2.42
CA TYR A 41 -11.72 -1.00 -3.07
C TYR A 41 -12.81 0.04 -3.25
N LEU A 42 -13.07 0.89 -2.24
CA LEU A 42 -14.02 2.00 -2.36
C LEU A 42 -13.61 2.96 -3.48
N MET A 43 -12.32 3.30 -3.58
CA MET A 43 -11.81 4.14 -4.65
C MET A 43 -12.06 3.50 -6.02
N PHE A 44 -11.70 2.23 -6.21
CA PHE A 44 -11.89 1.54 -7.48
C PHE A 44 -13.37 1.41 -7.87
N THR A 45 -14.27 1.20 -6.93
CA THR A 45 -15.71 1.13 -7.21
C THR A 45 -16.35 2.49 -7.48
N THR A 46 -15.84 3.55 -6.88
CA THR A 46 -16.31 4.93 -7.10
C THR A 46 -15.72 5.57 -8.34
N PHE A 47 -14.57 5.10 -8.81
CA PHE A 47 -13.81 5.64 -9.94
C PHE A 47 -14.68 5.81 -11.21
N PRO A 48 -15.41 4.76 -11.70
CA PRO A 48 -16.29 4.92 -12.86
C PRO A 48 -17.39 5.95 -12.62
N ARG A 49 -18.00 5.95 -11.43
CA ARG A 49 -19.08 6.90 -11.10
C ARG A 49 -18.59 8.35 -11.11
N VAL A 50 -17.40 8.60 -10.61
CA VAL A 50 -16.80 9.95 -10.59
C VAL A 50 -16.49 10.39 -12.01
N PHE A 51 -15.84 9.56 -12.82
CA PHE A 51 -15.44 9.96 -14.17
C PHE A 51 -16.60 10.05 -15.15
N GLN A 52 -17.58 9.15 -15.07
CA GLN A 52 -18.79 9.21 -15.90
C GLN A 52 -19.77 10.30 -15.43
N GLY A 53 -20.02 10.38 -14.12
CA GLY A 53 -21.03 11.29 -13.58
C GLY A 53 -20.60 12.74 -13.46
N GLN A 54 -19.30 13.01 -13.32
CA GLN A 54 -18.79 14.36 -13.10
C GLN A 54 -18.02 14.94 -14.31
N PHE A 55 -17.36 14.07 -15.06
CA PHE A 55 -16.50 14.48 -16.17
C PHE A 55 -17.03 14.02 -17.54
N ASP A 56 -18.22 13.38 -17.58
CA ASP A 56 -18.87 12.89 -18.80
C ASP A 56 -17.97 11.96 -19.65
N PHE A 57 -17.15 11.15 -18.99
CA PHE A 57 -16.26 10.22 -19.65
C PHE A 57 -17.06 9.01 -20.18
N SER A 58 -16.75 8.60 -21.42
CA SER A 58 -17.25 7.32 -21.95
C SER A 58 -16.56 6.14 -21.24
N ASP A 59 -17.13 4.94 -21.32
CA ASP A 59 -16.58 3.72 -20.72
C ASP A 59 -15.11 3.48 -21.13
N GLY A 60 -14.77 3.76 -22.40
CA GLY A 60 -13.40 3.66 -22.89
C GLY A 60 -12.46 4.67 -22.25
N SER A 61 -12.90 5.90 -22.03
CA SER A 61 -12.12 6.95 -21.37
C SER A 61 -11.87 6.65 -19.89
N VAL A 62 -12.84 6.02 -19.22
CA VAL A 62 -12.66 5.53 -17.84
C VAL A 62 -11.58 4.45 -17.78
N GLY A 63 -11.56 3.54 -18.77
CA GLY A 63 -10.49 2.54 -18.89
C GLY A 63 -9.10 3.16 -19.05
N LEU A 64 -8.98 4.23 -19.85
CA LEU A 64 -7.73 4.99 -19.98
C LEU A 64 -7.33 5.69 -18.67
N ALA A 65 -8.28 6.19 -17.90
CA ALA A 65 -8.02 6.77 -16.58
C ALA A 65 -7.46 5.73 -15.59
N TYR A 66 -7.96 4.49 -15.64
CA TYR A 66 -7.37 3.38 -14.88
C TYR A 66 -5.95 3.05 -15.30
N LEU A 67 -5.66 3.05 -16.60
CA LEU A 67 -4.30 2.86 -17.12
C LEU A 67 -3.37 3.98 -16.63
N GLY A 68 -3.82 5.22 -16.67
CA GLY A 68 -3.08 6.38 -16.14
C GLY A 68 -2.76 6.23 -14.66
N SER A 69 -3.75 5.81 -13.86
CA SER A 69 -3.56 5.52 -12.45
C SER A 69 -2.58 4.35 -12.22
N GLY A 70 -2.68 3.27 -12.99
CA GLY A 70 -1.78 2.12 -12.90
C GLY A 70 -0.34 2.47 -13.26
N MET A 71 -0.12 3.21 -14.35
CA MET A 71 1.21 3.71 -14.73
C MET A 71 1.79 4.65 -13.68
N GLY A 72 0.99 5.58 -13.16
CA GLY A 72 1.41 6.46 -12.08
C GLY A 72 1.82 5.70 -10.83
N SER A 73 1.06 4.67 -10.45
CA SER A 73 1.40 3.79 -9.32
C SER A 73 2.70 3.02 -9.57
N PHE A 74 2.93 2.55 -10.79
CA PHE A 74 4.16 1.85 -11.17
C PHE A 74 5.40 2.76 -11.08
N PHE A 75 5.32 3.96 -11.63
CA PHE A 75 6.40 4.95 -11.49
C PHE A 75 6.60 5.38 -10.05
N GLY A 76 5.51 5.57 -9.31
CA GLY A 76 5.56 5.86 -7.88
C GLY A 76 6.25 4.75 -7.08
N LEU A 77 5.98 3.49 -7.39
CA LEU A 77 6.64 2.34 -6.79
C LEU A 77 8.16 2.35 -7.01
N ILE A 78 8.58 2.59 -8.26
CA ILE A 78 10.02 2.67 -8.60
C ILE A 78 10.67 3.82 -7.83
N PHE A 79 10.05 5.00 -7.81
CA PHE A 79 10.57 6.17 -7.12
C PHE A 79 10.65 5.95 -5.60
N CYS A 80 9.57 5.48 -4.99
CA CYS A 80 9.54 5.20 -3.56
C CYS A 80 10.48 4.05 -3.17
N GLY A 81 10.61 3.03 -4.03
CA GLY A 81 11.58 1.95 -3.85
C GLY A 81 13.01 2.48 -3.82
N ALA A 82 13.38 3.27 -4.83
CA ALA A 82 14.72 3.87 -4.91
C ALA A 82 15.02 4.78 -3.70
N VAL A 83 14.06 5.58 -3.26
CA VAL A 83 14.22 6.44 -2.07
C VAL A 83 14.36 5.60 -0.81
N SER A 84 13.56 4.54 -0.66
CA SER A 84 13.64 3.61 0.46
C SER A 84 15.01 2.92 0.52
N ASP A 85 15.52 2.43 -0.62
CA ASP A 85 16.82 1.78 -0.70
C ASP A 85 17.98 2.75 -0.39
N GLN A 86 17.90 3.99 -0.87
CA GLN A 86 18.88 5.03 -0.54
C GLN A 86 18.90 5.34 0.96
N LEU A 87 17.72 5.39 1.60
CA LEU A 87 17.61 5.58 3.04
C LEU A 87 18.26 4.44 3.82
N VAL A 88 17.97 3.18 3.43
CA VAL A 88 18.58 1.99 4.05
C VAL A 88 20.08 2.02 3.90
N VAL A 89 20.61 2.27 2.71
CA VAL A 89 22.07 2.35 2.45
C VAL A 89 22.72 3.48 3.25
N SER A 90 22.08 4.63 3.33
CA SER A 90 22.58 5.78 4.08
C SER A 90 22.63 5.50 5.59
N LEU A 91 21.59 4.90 6.16
CA LEU A 91 21.52 4.53 7.57
C LEU A 91 22.51 3.40 7.92
N THR A 92 22.64 2.41 7.04
CA THR A 92 23.63 1.33 7.20
C THR A 92 25.06 1.88 7.23
N LYS A 93 25.40 2.81 6.35
CA LYS A 93 26.72 3.47 6.36
C LYS A 93 26.99 4.27 7.62
N ARG A 94 25.97 4.92 8.19
CA ARG A 94 26.08 5.70 9.44
C ARG A 94 26.30 4.84 10.68
N ASN A 95 25.82 3.60 10.68
CA ASN A 95 25.85 2.68 11.83
C ASN A 95 26.88 1.54 11.68
N GLY A 96 28.00 1.79 11.01
CA GLY A 96 29.12 0.84 10.99
C GLY A 96 28.98 -0.32 10.02
N GLY A 97 27.99 -0.30 9.10
CA GLY A 97 27.88 -1.27 8.00
C GLY A 97 27.00 -2.49 8.27
N GLU A 98 26.41 -2.63 9.45
CA GLU A 98 25.47 -3.72 9.73
C GLU A 98 24.04 -3.37 9.22
N PRO A 99 23.46 -4.16 8.30
CA PRO A 99 22.09 -3.95 7.85
C PRO A 99 21.12 -4.41 8.93
N MET A 100 20.35 -3.48 9.50
CA MET A 100 19.26 -3.81 10.43
C MET A 100 17.90 -3.68 9.73
N PRO A 101 16.94 -4.61 10.00
CA PRO A 101 15.58 -4.55 9.43
C PRO A 101 14.86 -3.24 9.77
N GLU A 102 15.23 -2.61 10.87
CA GLU A 102 14.65 -1.36 11.39
C GLU A 102 14.88 -0.15 10.47
N TYR A 103 15.87 -0.20 9.57
CA TYR A 103 16.16 0.91 8.63
C TYR A 103 15.11 1.08 7.54
N ARG A 104 14.18 0.14 7.40
CA ARG A 104 13.02 0.24 6.51
C ARG A 104 11.78 0.85 7.17
N LEU A 105 11.77 0.95 8.49
CA LEU A 105 10.67 1.60 9.24
C LEU A 105 10.39 3.03 8.78
N PRO A 106 11.38 3.91 8.56
CA PRO A 106 11.12 5.27 8.06
C PRO A 106 10.37 5.30 6.73
N ALA A 107 10.68 4.38 5.81
CA ALA A 107 9.96 4.28 4.54
C ALA A 107 8.50 3.81 4.71
N MET A 108 8.25 2.90 5.65
CA MET A 108 6.88 2.49 6.00
C MET A 108 6.08 3.65 6.60
N PHE A 109 6.68 4.45 7.47
CA PHE A 109 6.03 5.65 8.03
C PHE A 109 5.73 6.69 6.96
N ALA A 110 6.64 6.91 6.00
CA ALA A 110 6.40 7.81 4.88
C ALA A 110 5.21 7.32 4.03
N GLY A 111 5.13 6.03 3.71
CA GLY A 111 3.99 5.42 3.02
C GLY A 111 2.69 5.55 3.80
N ALA A 112 2.74 5.35 5.13
CA ALA A 112 1.57 5.45 6.00
C ALA A 112 0.99 6.88 6.07
N ILE A 113 1.82 7.91 5.96
CA ILE A 113 1.40 9.31 5.90
C ILE A 113 0.90 9.66 4.49
N LEU A 114 1.54 9.12 3.45
CA LEU A 114 1.19 9.40 2.07
C LEU A 114 -0.21 8.90 1.69
N LEU A 115 -0.64 7.77 2.25
CA LEU A 115 -1.95 7.18 1.99
C LEU A 115 -3.13 8.09 2.36
N PRO A 116 -3.26 8.62 3.59
CA PRO A 116 -4.35 9.53 3.93
C PRO A 116 -4.30 10.83 3.11
N ILE A 117 -3.11 11.35 2.80
CA ILE A 117 -2.97 12.54 1.95
C ILE A 117 -3.51 12.26 0.54
N ALA A 118 -3.16 11.13 -0.04
CA ALA A 118 -3.64 10.72 -1.36
C ALA A 118 -5.16 10.51 -1.39
N LEU A 119 -5.72 9.90 -0.33
CA LEU A 119 -7.17 9.73 -0.17
C LEU A 119 -7.89 11.07 -0.05
N PHE A 120 -7.39 11.98 0.77
CA PHE A 120 -7.95 13.33 0.89
C PHE A 120 -7.90 14.07 -0.44
N MET A 121 -6.77 14.01 -1.14
CA MET A 121 -6.63 14.62 -2.45
C MET A 121 -7.62 14.04 -3.46
N TYR A 122 -7.76 12.71 -3.51
CA TYR A 122 -8.72 12.05 -4.38
C TYR A 122 -10.17 12.45 -4.04
N ALA A 123 -10.57 12.36 -2.78
CA ALA A 123 -11.92 12.68 -2.33
C ALA A 123 -12.28 14.14 -2.60
N TRP A 124 -11.36 15.05 -2.29
CA TRP A 124 -11.56 16.49 -2.49
C TRP A 124 -11.70 16.84 -3.97
N THR A 125 -10.82 16.31 -4.80
CA THR A 125 -10.85 16.57 -6.25
C THR A 125 -12.06 15.94 -6.93
N ALA A 126 -12.51 14.77 -6.46
CA ALA A 126 -13.74 14.15 -6.91
C ALA A 126 -14.99 14.96 -6.50
N GLN A 127 -15.02 15.56 -5.32
CA GLN A 127 -16.16 16.34 -4.83
C GLN A 127 -16.32 17.69 -5.57
N TYR A 128 -15.23 18.39 -5.82
CA TYR A 128 -15.27 19.78 -6.32
C TYR A 128 -15.17 19.92 -7.85
N LYS A 129 -15.29 18.83 -8.61
CA LYS A 129 -15.19 18.83 -10.09
C LYS A 129 -13.99 19.62 -10.61
N VAL A 130 -12.85 19.48 -9.96
CA VAL A 130 -11.59 20.07 -10.40
C VAL A 130 -11.13 19.36 -11.70
N HIS A 131 -10.01 19.67 -12.25
CA HIS A 131 -9.54 19.06 -13.49
C HIS A 131 -9.43 17.52 -13.36
N TRP A 132 -9.89 16.76 -14.37
CA TRP A 132 -9.97 15.30 -14.39
C TRP A 132 -8.61 14.58 -14.14
N ILE A 133 -7.49 15.25 -14.36
CA ILE A 133 -6.14 14.73 -14.08
C ILE A 133 -5.89 14.58 -12.56
N LEU A 134 -6.45 15.44 -11.72
CA LEU A 134 -6.18 15.45 -10.28
C LEU A 134 -6.64 14.19 -9.55
N PRO A 135 -7.86 13.64 -9.79
CA PRO A 135 -8.22 12.33 -9.23
C PRO A 135 -7.30 11.19 -9.69
N ILE A 136 -6.79 11.23 -10.93
CA ILE A 136 -5.84 10.24 -11.45
C ILE A 136 -4.51 10.33 -10.70
N ILE A 137 -3.99 11.55 -10.48
CA ILE A 137 -2.77 11.75 -9.69
C ILE A 137 -2.98 11.28 -8.25
N GLY A 138 -4.12 11.61 -7.63
CA GLY A 138 -4.46 11.13 -6.29
C GLY A 138 -4.46 9.61 -6.17
N SER A 139 -5.06 8.93 -7.16
CA SER A 139 -5.07 7.46 -7.21
C SER A 139 -3.68 6.86 -7.49
N ALA A 140 -2.85 7.52 -8.28
CA ALA A 140 -1.47 7.12 -8.54
C ALA A 140 -0.59 7.22 -7.28
N ILE A 141 -0.72 8.31 -6.53
CA ILE A 141 0.00 8.50 -5.26
C ILE A 141 -0.46 7.46 -4.22
N LEU A 142 -1.76 7.16 -4.17
CA LEU A 142 -2.31 6.13 -3.29
C LEU A 142 -1.73 4.75 -3.61
N GLY A 143 -1.70 4.40 -4.89
CA GLY A 143 -1.08 3.15 -5.35
C GLY A 143 0.41 3.08 -4.99
N ALA A 144 1.17 4.15 -5.22
CA ALA A 144 2.58 4.22 -4.85
C ALA A 144 2.81 4.04 -3.34
N GLY A 145 2.02 4.71 -2.49
CA GLY A 145 2.08 4.58 -1.03
C GLY A 145 1.80 3.16 -0.56
N MET A 146 0.79 2.51 -1.15
CA MET A 146 0.43 1.14 -0.83
C MET A 146 1.56 0.15 -1.21
N PHE A 147 2.11 0.25 -2.41
CA PHE A 147 3.20 -0.61 -2.85
C PHE A 147 4.47 -0.41 -2.01
N THR A 148 4.76 0.82 -1.56
CA THR A 148 5.90 1.09 -0.67
C THR A 148 5.78 0.33 0.63
N ILE A 149 4.60 0.31 1.25
CA ILE A 149 4.34 -0.47 2.47
C ILE A 149 4.49 -1.96 2.19
N PHE A 150 3.95 -2.44 1.06
CA PHE A 150 3.97 -3.86 0.71
C PHE A 150 5.40 -4.38 0.48
N VAL A 151 6.22 -3.63 -0.26
CA VAL A 151 7.62 -3.97 -0.53
C VAL A 151 8.44 -3.93 0.75
N SER A 152 8.25 -2.91 1.59
CA SER A 152 8.97 -2.79 2.86
C SER A 152 8.61 -3.93 3.82
N TYR A 153 7.35 -4.35 3.87
CA TYR A 153 6.91 -5.49 4.67
C TYR A 153 7.45 -6.82 4.13
N GLY A 154 7.33 -7.06 2.82
CA GLY A 154 7.81 -8.30 2.18
C GLY A 154 9.32 -8.50 2.35
N ALA A 155 10.09 -7.45 2.22
CA ALA A 155 11.53 -7.52 2.38
C ALA A 155 12.01 -7.78 3.83
N ASN A 156 11.20 -7.38 4.84
CA ASN A 156 11.47 -7.71 6.24
C ASN A 156 11.19 -9.18 6.57
N THR A 157 10.27 -9.82 5.83
CA THR A 157 9.93 -11.24 6.06
C THR A 157 10.85 -12.22 5.34
N THR A 158 11.60 -11.76 4.34
CA THR A 158 12.50 -12.58 3.52
C THR A 158 13.97 -12.50 3.93
N SER A 159 14.37 -11.60 4.83
CA SER A 159 15.72 -11.65 5.41
C SER A 159 15.80 -12.83 6.39
N PRO A 160 16.59 -13.88 6.10
CA PRO A 160 16.81 -14.96 7.05
C PRO A 160 17.58 -14.40 8.26
N LEU A 161 17.12 -14.76 9.45
CA LEU A 161 17.86 -14.64 10.70
C LEU A 161 19.13 -15.46 10.65
#